data_c885931e5b8608a4a119e6e54d7eba3b
#
_entry.id   c885931e5b8608a4a119e6e54d7eba3b
#
_cell.length_a   1.000
_cell.length_b   1.000
_cell.length_c   1.000
_cell.angle_alpha   90.00
_cell.angle_beta   90.00
_cell.angle_gamma   90.00
#
_symmetry.space_group_name_H-M   'P 1'
#
loop_
_entity.id
_entity.type
_entity.pdbx_description
1 polymer ?
#
loop_
_entity_poly.entity_id
_entity_poly.type
_entity_poly.pdbx_seq_one_letter_code
_entity_poly.pdbx_strand_id
1 'polypeptide(L)'
;MDRIMNIKEYLQQHPQWKKRIHGFIMHPVKTRPYWWIRVWQPFYIKKGRGSVIYSSVRKDLPPFHLFQMGKYSVVEDFSCLNNAVGDIVIGDYCRIGLGNTVIGPIRIDNGVNISQNVVLIGLDHNYQDITQGIIEQGITTSPIHIGEHTIIGANVIVLPG
;
A
#
# COMPACT_ATOMS: atom_id res chain seq x y z
N MET A 1 20.33 -25.72 -18.67
CA MET A 1 18.93 -25.17 -18.67
C MET A 1 18.91 -23.97 -17.75
N ASP A 2 19.25 -22.82 -18.31
CA ASP A 2 19.50 -21.59 -17.53
C ASP A 2 18.18 -21.10 -16.95
N ARG A 3 18.16 -21.02 -15.63
CA ARG A 3 17.03 -20.48 -14.89
C ARG A 3 16.90 -19.00 -15.24
N ILE A 4 15.88 -18.62 -15.99
CA ILE A 4 15.58 -17.21 -16.26
C ILE A 4 15.38 -16.53 -14.90
N MET A 5 16.38 -15.75 -14.49
CA MET A 5 16.36 -15.03 -13.21
C MET A 5 15.20 -14.06 -13.21
N ASN A 6 14.33 -14.12 -12.20
CA ASN A 6 13.19 -13.23 -12.07
C ASN A 6 13.70 -11.79 -11.86
N ILE A 7 13.06 -10.81 -12.49
CA ILE A 7 13.41 -9.38 -12.40
C ILE A 7 13.56 -8.94 -10.93
N LYS A 8 12.73 -9.46 -10.03
CA LYS A 8 12.84 -9.17 -8.59
C LYS A 8 14.15 -9.67 -7.99
N GLU A 9 14.58 -10.90 -8.32
CA GLU A 9 15.84 -11.49 -7.87
C GLU A 9 17.02 -10.69 -8.41
N TYR A 10 16.97 -10.31 -9.70
CA TYR A 10 18.00 -9.48 -10.32
C TYR A 10 18.15 -8.12 -9.60
N LEU A 11 17.06 -7.44 -9.31
CA LEU A 11 17.06 -6.14 -8.62
C LEU A 11 17.54 -6.22 -7.17
N GLN A 12 17.32 -7.36 -6.50
CA GLN A 12 17.85 -7.58 -5.14
C GLN A 12 19.39 -7.70 -5.15
N GLN A 13 19.96 -8.31 -6.20
CA GLN A 13 21.40 -8.45 -6.36
C GLN A 13 22.08 -7.15 -6.86
N HIS A 14 21.30 -6.19 -7.39
CA HIS A 14 21.82 -4.96 -8.00
C HIS A 14 21.16 -3.71 -7.38
N PRO A 15 21.51 -3.30 -6.14
CA PRO A 15 20.87 -2.20 -5.42
C PRO A 15 20.92 -0.85 -6.16
N GLN A 16 21.95 -0.59 -6.97
CA GLN A 16 22.06 0.61 -7.81
C GLN A 16 20.94 0.70 -8.86
N TRP A 17 20.54 -0.41 -9.47
CA TRP A 17 19.43 -0.45 -10.42
C TRP A 17 18.10 -0.29 -9.70
N LYS A 18 17.94 -0.94 -8.55
CA LYS A 18 16.75 -0.75 -7.69
C LYS A 18 16.56 0.73 -7.35
N LYS A 19 17.62 1.44 -6.92
CA LYS A 19 17.59 2.86 -6.58
C LYS A 19 17.24 3.74 -7.80
N ARG A 20 17.79 3.46 -8.98
CA ARG A 20 17.47 4.18 -10.23
C ARG A 20 16.03 4.00 -10.64
N ILE A 21 15.52 2.78 -10.66
CA ILE A 21 14.12 2.47 -11.00
C ILE A 21 13.17 3.12 -10.00
N HIS A 22 13.49 3.03 -8.70
CA HIS A 22 12.71 3.69 -7.67
C HIS A 22 12.67 5.21 -7.89
N GLY A 23 13.80 5.85 -8.15
CA GLY A 23 13.87 7.30 -8.42
C GLY A 23 13.16 7.74 -9.70
N PHE A 24 12.99 6.84 -10.69
CA PHE A 24 12.19 7.11 -11.88
C PHE A 24 10.68 6.99 -11.65
N ILE A 25 10.26 6.16 -10.70
CA ILE A 25 8.85 5.91 -10.36
C ILE A 25 8.35 6.84 -9.26
N MET A 26 9.17 7.04 -8.20
CA MET A 26 8.81 7.81 -7.01
C MET A 26 9.51 9.15 -6.98
N HIS A 27 8.75 10.21 -6.72
CA HIS A 27 9.32 11.55 -6.57
C HIS A 27 10.09 11.63 -5.23
N PRO A 28 11.38 12.01 -5.24
CA PRO A 28 12.25 11.90 -4.05
C PRO A 28 11.82 12.78 -2.87
N VAL A 29 11.21 13.94 -3.14
CA VAL A 29 10.76 14.87 -2.11
C VAL A 29 9.30 14.68 -1.73
N LYS A 30 8.42 14.43 -2.72
CA LYS A 30 6.98 14.25 -2.48
C LYS A 30 6.62 12.87 -1.95
N THR A 31 7.56 11.91 -1.98
CA THR A 31 7.38 10.51 -1.56
C THR A 31 6.13 9.83 -2.14
N ARG A 32 5.81 10.17 -3.38
CA ARG A 32 4.66 9.63 -4.11
C ARG A 32 5.02 9.37 -5.58
N PRO A 33 4.25 8.49 -6.28
CA PRO A 33 4.50 8.25 -7.70
C PRO A 33 4.42 9.54 -8.53
N TYR A 34 5.28 9.65 -9.53
CA TYR A 34 5.20 10.71 -10.53
C TYR A 34 3.84 10.71 -11.23
N TRP A 35 3.43 11.86 -11.80
CA TRP A 35 2.12 12.00 -12.44
C TRP A 35 1.91 11.00 -13.58
N TRP A 36 2.94 10.71 -14.37
CA TRP A 36 2.87 9.77 -15.47
C TRP A 36 2.65 8.31 -14.99
N ILE A 37 3.25 7.87 -13.86
CA ILE A 37 2.93 6.59 -13.22
C ILE A 37 1.45 6.54 -12.83
N ARG A 38 0.91 7.65 -12.31
CA ARG A 38 -0.48 7.74 -11.87
C ARG A 38 -1.47 7.61 -13.04
N VAL A 39 -1.11 8.10 -14.23
CA VAL A 39 -1.88 7.88 -15.46
C VAL A 39 -1.94 6.40 -15.86
N TRP A 40 -0.87 5.64 -15.59
CA TRP A 40 -0.81 4.20 -15.88
C TRP A 40 -1.47 3.32 -14.83
N GLN A 41 -1.86 3.84 -13.66
CA GLN A 41 -2.50 3.07 -12.59
C GLN A 41 -3.68 2.18 -13.04
N PRO A 42 -4.60 2.61 -13.92
CA PRO A 42 -5.71 1.77 -14.35
C PRO A 42 -5.30 0.44 -15.01
N PHE A 43 -4.09 0.35 -15.54
CA PHE A 43 -3.60 -0.86 -16.23
C PHE A 43 -3.05 -1.93 -15.30
N TYR A 44 -2.65 -1.58 -14.07
CA TYR A 44 -2.10 -2.54 -13.12
C TYR A 44 -2.84 -2.62 -11.78
N ILE A 45 -3.71 -1.66 -11.48
CA ILE A 45 -4.62 -1.73 -10.33
C ILE A 45 -5.77 -2.67 -10.66
N LYS A 46 -5.98 -3.67 -9.79
CA LYS A 46 -7.08 -4.62 -9.95
C LYS A 46 -8.29 -4.17 -9.15
N LYS A 47 -9.41 -3.95 -9.83
CA LYS A 47 -10.69 -3.57 -9.22
C LYS A 47 -11.79 -4.54 -9.62
N GLY A 48 -12.52 -5.05 -8.62
CA GLY A 48 -13.70 -5.87 -8.83
C GLY A 48 -14.88 -5.08 -9.40
N ARG A 49 -15.84 -5.79 -9.96
CA ARG A 49 -17.07 -5.18 -10.52
C ARG A 49 -17.80 -4.36 -9.44
N GLY A 50 -18.25 -3.17 -9.80
CA GLY A 50 -19.03 -2.30 -8.92
C GLY A 50 -18.24 -1.69 -7.75
N SER A 51 -16.92 -1.88 -7.68
CA SER A 51 -16.10 -1.25 -6.66
C SER A 51 -15.79 0.20 -7.01
N VAL A 52 -15.75 1.07 -6.00
CA VAL A 52 -15.56 2.52 -6.14
C VAL A 52 -14.41 3.00 -5.26
N ILE A 53 -13.52 3.76 -5.85
CA ILE A 53 -12.53 4.56 -5.13
C ILE A 53 -12.85 6.01 -5.48
N TYR A 54 -13.21 6.82 -4.50
CA TYR A 54 -13.61 8.22 -4.73
C TYR A 54 -12.46 9.04 -5.30
N SER A 55 -12.79 10.12 -6.00
CA SER A 55 -11.82 10.91 -6.76
C SER A 55 -10.79 11.62 -5.88
N SER A 56 -11.18 12.03 -4.68
CA SER A 56 -10.32 12.69 -3.69
C SER A 56 -9.37 11.72 -2.95
N VAL A 57 -9.52 10.40 -3.12
CA VAL A 57 -8.62 9.41 -2.53
C VAL A 57 -7.22 9.57 -3.08
N ARG A 58 -6.25 9.74 -2.18
CA ARG A 58 -4.84 9.77 -2.52
C ARG A 58 -4.35 8.34 -2.84
N LYS A 59 -3.98 8.12 -4.11
CA LYS A 59 -3.52 6.82 -4.63
C LYS A 59 -2.00 6.85 -4.83
N ASP A 60 -1.25 6.56 -3.77
CA ASP A 60 0.20 6.37 -3.83
C ASP A 60 0.49 4.88 -4.10
N LEU A 61 0.08 4.44 -5.28
CA LEU A 61 0.11 3.03 -5.71
C LEU A 61 1.12 2.85 -6.85
N PRO A 62 2.44 2.79 -6.54
CA PRO A 62 3.44 2.42 -7.54
C PRO A 62 3.33 0.93 -7.92
N PRO A 63 3.86 0.52 -9.09
CA PRO A 63 3.78 -0.87 -9.57
C PRO A 63 4.78 -1.82 -8.88
N PHE A 64 5.22 -1.52 -7.65
CA PHE A 64 6.17 -2.36 -6.91
C PHE A 64 5.48 -3.54 -6.23
N HIS A 65 4.24 -3.33 -5.77
CA HIS A 65 3.43 -4.27 -5.03
C HIS A 65 2.00 -4.32 -5.58
N LEU A 66 1.30 -5.40 -5.26
CA LEU A 66 -0.08 -5.58 -5.68
C LEU A 66 -1.00 -4.56 -4.99
N PHE A 67 -1.92 -3.99 -5.76
CA PHE A 67 -3.15 -3.43 -5.25
C PHE A 67 -4.32 -4.17 -5.87
N GLN A 68 -5.14 -4.76 -5.02
CA GLN A 68 -6.36 -5.45 -5.45
C GLN A 68 -7.53 -5.06 -4.55
N MET A 69 -8.69 -4.83 -5.14
CA MET A 69 -9.94 -4.52 -4.47
C MET A 69 -11.05 -5.39 -5.04
N GLY A 70 -11.80 -6.03 -4.18
CA GLY A 70 -12.90 -6.92 -4.52
C GLY A 70 -14.14 -6.21 -5.05
N LYS A 71 -15.18 -6.99 -5.33
CA LYS A 71 -16.46 -6.51 -5.89
C LYS A 71 -17.23 -5.68 -4.86
N TYR A 72 -17.93 -4.66 -5.34
CA TYR A 72 -18.86 -3.84 -4.54
C TYR A 72 -18.25 -3.26 -3.26
N SER A 73 -16.93 -3.08 -3.25
CA SER A 73 -16.21 -2.43 -2.16
C SER A 73 -16.02 -0.94 -2.45
N VAL A 74 -15.92 -0.14 -1.41
CA VAL A 74 -15.79 1.31 -1.53
C VAL A 74 -14.64 1.84 -0.66
N VAL A 75 -13.90 2.82 -1.20
CA VAL A 75 -12.97 3.66 -0.47
C VAL A 75 -13.46 5.09 -0.59
N GLU A 76 -13.83 5.67 0.55
CA GLU A 76 -14.45 7.00 0.63
C GLU A 76 -13.39 8.13 0.59
N ASP A 77 -13.89 9.36 0.48
CA ASP A 77 -13.14 10.59 0.28
C ASP A 77 -12.00 10.78 1.29
N PHE A 78 -10.98 11.51 0.86
CA PHE A 78 -9.81 11.93 1.64
C PHE A 78 -8.98 10.79 2.22
N SER A 79 -9.27 9.55 1.87
CA SER A 79 -8.45 8.39 2.27
C SER A 79 -7.12 8.36 1.49
N CYS A 80 -6.13 7.72 2.08
CA CYS A 80 -4.82 7.47 1.48
C CYS A 80 -4.56 5.97 1.35
N LEU A 81 -4.29 5.51 0.14
CA LEU A 81 -3.86 4.15 -0.17
C LEU A 81 -2.41 4.17 -0.61
N ASN A 82 -1.53 3.44 0.07
CA ASN A 82 -0.11 3.39 -0.24
C ASN A 82 0.42 1.94 -0.18
N ASN A 83 0.75 1.38 -1.36
CA ASN A 83 1.35 0.05 -1.49
C ASN A 83 2.86 0.09 -1.78
N ALA A 84 3.54 1.21 -1.53
CA ALA A 84 4.96 1.33 -1.89
C ALA A 84 5.86 0.31 -1.19
N VAL A 85 5.47 -0.19 -0.02
CA VAL A 85 6.27 -1.10 0.81
C VAL A 85 5.64 -2.48 1.01
N GLY A 86 4.43 -2.70 0.53
CA GLY A 86 3.75 -3.99 0.63
C GLY A 86 2.40 -4.01 -0.06
N ASP A 87 1.91 -5.20 -0.35
CA ASP A 87 0.64 -5.41 -1.02
C ASP A 87 -0.54 -4.86 -0.23
N ILE A 88 -1.56 -4.36 -0.93
CA ILE A 88 -2.87 -4.03 -0.36
C ILE A 88 -3.91 -4.89 -1.08
N VAL A 89 -4.55 -5.77 -0.33
CA VAL A 89 -5.63 -6.64 -0.82
C VAL A 89 -6.88 -6.38 -0.01
N ILE A 90 -7.94 -5.93 -0.68
CA ILE A 90 -9.25 -5.65 -0.09
C ILE A 90 -10.25 -6.63 -0.70
N GLY A 91 -11.01 -7.31 0.13
CA GLY A 91 -12.03 -8.29 -0.26
C GLY A 91 -13.27 -7.67 -0.89
N ASP A 92 -14.27 -8.49 -1.07
CA ASP A 92 -15.59 -8.13 -1.61
C ASP A 92 -16.43 -7.45 -0.51
N TYR A 93 -17.32 -6.53 -0.90
CA TYR A 93 -18.31 -5.87 -0.02
C TYR A 93 -17.69 -5.15 1.19
N CYS A 94 -16.46 -4.65 1.04
CA CYS A 94 -15.79 -3.89 2.09
C CYS A 94 -16.12 -2.40 2.00
N ARG A 95 -16.20 -1.73 3.14
CA ARG A 95 -16.28 -0.27 3.22
C ARG A 95 -15.08 0.28 3.97
N ILE A 96 -14.34 1.16 3.32
CA ILE A 96 -13.27 1.96 3.92
C ILE A 96 -13.79 3.39 3.95
N GLY A 97 -14.17 3.83 5.16
CA GLY A 97 -14.81 5.13 5.40
C GLY A 97 -13.90 6.31 5.11
N LEU A 98 -14.40 7.48 5.38
CA LEU A 98 -13.77 8.76 5.08
C LEU A 98 -12.45 8.97 5.85
N GLY A 99 -11.44 9.50 5.17
CA GLY A 99 -10.19 9.96 5.82
C GLY A 99 -9.25 8.86 6.30
N ASN A 100 -9.42 7.62 5.85
CA ASN A 100 -8.58 6.51 6.30
C ASN A 100 -7.19 6.52 5.67
N THR A 101 -6.19 6.06 6.42
CA THR A 101 -4.83 5.82 5.92
C THR A 101 -4.54 4.32 5.91
N VAL A 102 -4.23 3.78 4.73
CA VAL A 102 -3.95 2.35 4.50
C VAL A 102 -2.58 2.22 3.85
N ILE A 103 -1.59 1.76 4.61
CA ILE A 103 -0.20 1.56 4.15
C ILE A 103 0.14 0.08 4.25
N GLY A 104 0.37 -0.58 3.10
CA GLY A 104 0.69 -2.01 3.03
C GLY A 104 1.98 -2.41 3.77
N PRO A 105 2.18 -3.73 4.05
CA PRO A 105 1.33 -4.85 3.58
C PRO A 105 0.05 -5.02 4.41
N ILE A 106 -1.10 -5.10 3.74
CA ILE A 106 -2.41 -5.24 4.40
C ILE A 106 -3.31 -6.17 3.59
N ARG A 107 -3.99 -7.08 4.30
CA ARG A 107 -5.07 -7.89 3.80
C ARG A 107 -6.35 -7.60 4.58
N ILE A 108 -7.41 -7.26 3.89
CA ILE A 108 -8.76 -7.05 4.41
C ILE A 108 -9.66 -8.07 3.74
N ASP A 109 -10.26 -8.97 4.50
CA ASP A 109 -11.15 -10.01 3.97
C ASP A 109 -12.54 -9.45 3.64
N ASN A 110 -13.50 -10.30 3.23
CA ASN A 110 -14.78 -9.85 2.74
C ASN A 110 -15.68 -9.25 3.83
N GLY A 111 -16.54 -8.31 3.45
CA GLY A 111 -17.56 -7.75 4.33
C GLY A 111 -17.04 -6.89 5.50
N VAL A 112 -15.78 -6.47 5.45
CA VAL A 112 -15.18 -5.63 6.49
C VAL A 112 -15.66 -4.18 6.37
N ASN A 113 -16.01 -3.57 7.50
CA ASN A 113 -16.39 -2.17 7.58
C ASN A 113 -15.41 -1.39 8.47
N ILE A 114 -14.70 -0.46 7.87
CA ILE A 114 -13.75 0.44 8.53
C ILE A 114 -14.36 1.83 8.61
N SER A 115 -14.54 2.34 9.81
CA SER A 115 -15.12 3.66 10.05
C SER A 115 -14.17 4.79 9.63
N GLN A 116 -14.41 6.01 10.05
CA GLN A 116 -13.67 7.20 9.63
C GLN A 116 -12.35 7.37 10.39
N ASN A 117 -11.36 7.97 9.72
CA ASN A 117 -10.07 8.35 10.30
C ASN A 117 -9.30 7.18 10.94
N VAL A 118 -9.48 5.98 10.42
CA VAL A 118 -8.71 4.80 10.84
C VAL A 118 -7.36 4.80 10.16
N VAL A 119 -6.32 4.38 10.89
CA VAL A 119 -4.97 4.26 10.39
C VAL A 119 -4.54 2.79 10.45
N LEU A 120 -4.27 2.20 9.29
CA LEU A 120 -3.71 0.86 9.16
C LEU A 120 -2.30 1.01 8.57
N ILE A 121 -1.27 0.68 9.32
CA ILE A 121 0.13 0.81 8.90
C ILE A 121 0.84 -0.53 9.06
N GLY A 122 1.24 -1.15 7.93
CA GLY A 122 1.97 -2.42 7.91
C GLY A 122 3.49 -2.27 7.97
N LEU A 123 4.01 -1.11 8.38
CA LEU A 123 5.45 -0.84 8.47
C LEU A 123 5.82 -0.10 9.76
N ASP A 124 7.08 -0.27 10.18
CA ASP A 124 7.73 0.52 11.22
C ASP A 124 9.09 1.02 10.75
N HIS A 125 9.54 2.16 11.27
CA HIS A 125 10.90 2.65 11.07
C HIS A 125 11.86 2.03 12.08
N ASN A 126 13.01 1.55 11.59
CA ASN A 126 14.08 1.08 12.47
C ASN A 126 14.72 2.28 13.18
N TYR A 127 14.98 2.15 14.49
CA TYR A 127 15.47 3.25 15.31
C TYR A 127 16.52 2.82 16.36
N GLN A 128 16.96 1.55 16.31
CA GLN A 128 17.83 0.97 17.34
C GLN A 128 19.27 1.48 17.26
N ASP A 129 19.73 1.88 16.09
CA ASP A 129 21.10 2.37 15.91
C ASP A 129 21.15 3.88 16.14
N ILE A 130 21.68 4.28 17.30
CA ILE A 130 21.82 5.68 17.68
C ILE A 130 22.91 6.44 16.89
N THR A 131 23.72 5.73 16.10
CA THR A 131 24.78 6.33 15.28
C THR A 131 24.33 6.77 13.91
N GLN A 132 23.10 6.39 13.50
CA GLN A 132 22.51 6.69 12.20
C GLN A 132 21.21 7.47 12.33
N GLY A 133 20.87 8.25 11.31
CA GLY A 133 19.55 8.87 11.20
C GLY A 133 18.46 7.81 11.02
N ILE A 134 17.25 8.01 11.57
CA ILE A 134 16.14 7.06 11.48
C ILE A 134 15.82 6.67 10.02
N ILE A 135 15.86 7.65 9.09
CA ILE A 135 15.58 7.40 7.68
C ILE A 135 16.63 6.47 7.04
N GLU A 136 17.86 6.49 7.53
CA GLU A 136 18.98 5.69 7.00
C GLU A 136 18.93 4.24 7.47
N GLN A 137 18.28 3.97 8.61
CA GLN A 137 18.14 2.62 9.18
C GLN A 137 17.08 1.77 8.45
N GLY A 138 16.29 2.38 7.53
CA GLY A 138 15.27 1.69 6.77
C GLY A 138 14.01 1.40 7.57
N ILE A 139 13.25 0.42 7.09
CA ILE A 139 11.94 0.03 7.64
C ILE A 139 11.85 -1.48 7.81
N THR A 140 11.03 -1.89 8.76
CA THR A 140 10.56 -3.28 8.91
C THR A 140 9.08 -3.34 8.57
N THR A 141 8.64 -4.37 7.87
CA THR A 141 7.23 -4.56 7.51
C THR A 141 6.67 -5.81 8.17
N SER A 142 5.47 -5.69 8.73
CA SER A 142 4.70 -6.82 9.25
C SER A 142 3.26 -6.73 8.73
N PRO A 143 2.74 -7.79 8.08
CA PRO A 143 1.41 -7.75 7.49
C PRO A 143 0.31 -7.57 8.53
N ILE A 144 -0.66 -6.70 8.23
CA ILE A 144 -1.93 -6.62 8.96
C ILE A 144 -2.95 -7.49 8.24
N HIS A 145 -3.67 -8.33 8.98
CA HIS A 145 -4.80 -9.10 8.46
C HIS A 145 -6.07 -8.77 9.24
N ILE A 146 -7.08 -8.26 8.53
CA ILE A 146 -8.41 -7.98 9.06
C ILE A 146 -9.34 -9.08 8.56
N GLY A 147 -9.83 -9.91 9.48
CA GLY A 147 -10.71 -11.04 9.17
C GLY A 147 -12.10 -10.61 8.67
N GLU A 148 -12.83 -11.56 8.09
CA GLU A 148 -14.15 -11.35 7.51
C GLU A 148 -15.15 -10.73 8.49
N HIS A 149 -16.03 -9.87 7.96
CA HIS A 149 -17.13 -9.24 8.71
C HIS A 149 -16.72 -8.44 9.95
N THR A 150 -15.43 -8.07 10.04
CA THR A 150 -14.92 -7.20 11.11
C THR A 150 -15.42 -5.77 10.96
N ILE A 151 -15.70 -5.11 12.06
CA ILE A 151 -15.95 -3.66 12.15
C ILE A 151 -14.80 -3.02 12.92
N ILE A 152 -14.17 -2.00 12.34
CA ILE A 152 -13.18 -1.15 13.01
C ILE A 152 -13.82 0.22 13.26
N GLY A 153 -13.87 0.62 14.53
CA GLY A 153 -14.45 1.92 14.95
C GLY A 153 -13.60 3.11 14.49
N ALA A 154 -14.19 4.30 14.53
CA ALA A 154 -13.51 5.53 14.10
C ALA A 154 -12.28 5.85 14.98
N ASN A 155 -11.27 6.48 14.38
CA ASN A 155 -10.01 6.91 15.00
C ASN A 155 -9.16 5.77 15.59
N VAL A 156 -9.40 4.52 15.21
CA VAL A 156 -8.56 3.38 15.59
C VAL A 156 -7.25 3.40 14.80
N ILE A 157 -6.16 3.04 15.47
CA ILE A 157 -4.85 2.82 14.85
C ILE A 157 -4.48 1.34 15.00
N VAL A 158 -4.19 0.69 13.88
CA VAL A 158 -3.67 -0.69 13.84
C VAL A 158 -2.23 -0.62 13.36
N LEU A 159 -1.33 -1.07 14.20
CA LEU A 159 0.12 -1.12 13.96
C LEU A 159 0.55 -2.43 13.31
N PRO A 160 1.81 -2.53 12.81
CA PRO A 160 2.33 -3.74 12.19
C PRO A 160 2.33 -4.95 13.13
N GLY A 161 1.96 -6.13 12.65
CA GLY A 161 2.03 -7.41 13.38
C GLY A 161 0.71 -8.03 13.74
#